data_b3cb1c0e47eb1ddb28a4a3266304132e
#
_entry.id   b3cb1c0e47eb1ddb28a4a3266304132e
#
_cell.length_a   1.000
_cell.length_b   1.000
_cell.length_c   1.000
_cell.angle_alpha   90.00
_cell.angle_beta   90.00
_cell.angle_gamma   90.00
#
_symmetry.space_group_name_H-M   'P 1'
#
loop_
_entity.id
_entity.type
_entity.pdbx_description
1 polymer ?
#
loop_
_entity_poly.entity_id
_entity_poly.type
_entity_poly.pdbx_seq_one_letter_code
_entity_poly.pdbx_strand_id
1 'polypeptide(L)'
;LRYDQTCSDCAEQGHKYALALLKLIPSIRRTLATDIRATDEGDPAAKSYDEIIFSYPGIFAIMVYRVANLLFELDIPLLPRIMTEHAHNLTGIDIHPGAQIGESFVIDHGTGVVIGGTTIIGKDVPIYQGVTLGALSLPKQAGDKFRGKKRHPTIEDNVIIYSGATILGGSTTMGHARLFAEMYG
;
A
#
# COMPACT_ATOMS: atom_id res chain seq x y z
N LEU A 1 14.96 3.83 25.73
CA LEU A 1 13.75 3.01 25.76
C LEU A 1 13.39 2.78 27.23
N ARG A 2 12.44 3.56 27.78
CA ARG A 2 11.87 3.29 29.12
C ARG A 2 10.72 2.31 28.93
N TYR A 3 10.94 1.06 29.24
CA TYR A 3 9.92 0.02 29.41
C TYR A 3 9.41 0.00 30.85
N ASP A 4 8.96 1.14 31.37
CA ASP A 4 8.47 1.26 32.75
C ASP A 4 7.05 1.83 32.80
N GLN A 5 6.20 1.45 31.83
CA GLN A 5 4.76 1.60 32.01
C GLN A 5 4.18 0.31 32.55
N THR A 6 3.45 0.43 33.65
CA THR A 6 2.80 -0.70 34.31
C THR A 6 1.92 -1.47 33.33
N CYS A 7 2.02 -2.78 33.34
CA CYS A 7 1.41 -3.72 32.42
C CYS A 7 -0.13 -3.60 32.26
N SER A 8 -0.81 -2.93 33.22
CA SER A 8 -2.25 -2.66 33.19
C SER A 8 -2.67 -1.71 32.05
N ASP A 9 -1.95 -0.61 31.85
CA ASP A 9 -2.30 0.41 30.84
C ASP A 9 -2.07 -0.15 29.42
N CYS A 10 -1.04 -0.96 29.24
CA CYS A 10 -0.76 -1.63 27.97
C CYS A 10 -1.84 -2.65 27.61
N ALA A 11 -2.35 -3.40 28.58
CA ALA A 11 -3.39 -4.39 28.35
C ALA A 11 -4.73 -3.71 27.99
N GLU A 12 -5.09 -2.62 28.69
CA GLU A 12 -6.32 -1.86 28.38
C GLU A 12 -6.24 -1.21 27.00
N GLN A 13 -5.11 -0.60 26.65
CA GLN A 13 -4.90 0.01 25.34
C GLN A 13 -4.92 -1.05 24.24
N GLY A 14 -4.28 -2.20 24.45
CA GLY A 14 -4.30 -3.32 23.53
C GLY A 14 -5.72 -3.84 23.28
N HIS A 15 -6.54 -3.93 24.32
CA HIS A 15 -7.94 -4.32 24.21
C HIS A 15 -8.76 -3.32 23.37
N LYS A 16 -8.57 -2.01 23.59
CA LYS A 16 -9.21 -0.96 22.79
C LYS A 16 -8.86 -1.06 21.30
N TYR A 17 -7.58 -1.26 20.99
CA TYR A 17 -7.12 -1.43 19.62
C TYR A 17 -7.68 -2.70 18.95
N ALA A 18 -7.70 -3.81 19.69
CA ALA A 18 -8.27 -5.06 19.19
C ALA A 18 -9.76 -4.92 18.85
N LEU A 19 -10.54 -4.30 19.73
CA LEU A 19 -11.96 -4.04 19.47
C LEU A 19 -12.18 -3.07 18.31
N ALA A 20 -11.35 -2.03 18.17
CA ALA A 20 -11.42 -1.11 17.04
C ALA A 20 -11.14 -1.85 15.72
N LEU A 21 -10.10 -2.68 15.67
CA LEU A 21 -9.76 -3.49 14.50
C LEU A 21 -10.89 -4.45 14.12
N LEU A 22 -11.43 -5.19 15.10
CA LEU A 22 -12.53 -6.13 14.86
C LEU A 22 -13.77 -5.47 14.23
N LYS A 23 -14.09 -4.25 14.62
CA LYS A 23 -15.20 -3.47 14.02
C LYS A 23 -14.93 -3.10 12.56
N LEU A 24 -13.66 -2.99 12.15
CA LEU A 24 -13.25 -2.60 10.81
C LEU A 24 -13.08 -3.79 9.84
N ILE A 25 -13.02 -5.03 10.35
CA ILE A 25 -12.89 -6.24 9.51
C ILE A 25 -13.93 -6.30 8.39
N PRO A 26 -15.24 -6.02 8.61
CA PRO A 26 -16.21 -6.08 7.52
C PRO A 26 -15.93 -5.08 6.40
N SER A 27 -15.38 -3.89 6.70
CA SER A 27 -15.00 -2.91 5.67
C SER A 27 -13.75 -3.36 4.91
N ILE A 28 -12.72 -3.87 5.60
CA ILE A 28 -11.53 -4.43 4.94
C ILE A 28 -11.94 -5.53 3.95
N ARG A 29 -12.79 -6.46 4.38
CA ARG A 29 -13.26 -7.55 3.52
C ARG A 29 -13.99 -7.05 2.28
N ARG A 30 -14.81 -6.00 2.39
CA ARG A 30 -15.48 -5.40 1.24
C ARG A 30 -14.47 -4.80 0.26
N THR A 31 -13.50 -4.03 0.76
CA THR A 31 -12.47 -3.42 -0.09
C THR A 31 -11.58 -4.49 -0.75
N LEU A 32 -11.15 -5.52 0.01
CA LEU A 32 -10.39 -6.64 -0.58
C LEU A 32 -11.18 -7.40 -1.64
N ALA A 33 -12.50 -7.54 -1.48
CA ALA A 33 -13.34 -8.16 -2.50
C ALA A 33 -13.38 -7.34 -3.80
N THR A 34 -13.25 -6.00 -3.74
CA THR A 34 -13.12 -5.17 -4.95
C THR A 34 -11.75 -5.35 -5.61
N ASP A 35 -10.67 -5.49 -4.82
CA ASP A 35 -9.32 -5.72 -5.34
C ASP A 35 -9.21 -7.08 -6.05
N ILE A 36 -9.79 -8.14 -5.44
CA ILE A 36 -9.82 -9.49 -6.02
C ILE A 36 -10.61 -9.50 -7.33
N ARG A 37 -11.78 -8.85 -7.36
CA ARG A 37 -12.59 -8.75 -8.58
C ARG A 37 -11.86 -8.01 -9.69
N ALA A 38 -11.26 -6.85 -9.38
CA ALA A 38 -10.48 -6.08 -10.34
C ALA A 38 -9.27 -6.89 -10.87
N THR A 39 -8.66 -7.73 -10.04
CA THR A 39 -7.59 -8.64 -10.47
C THR A 39 -8.10 -9.69 -11.43
N ASP A 40 -9.24 -10.33 -11.15
CA ASP A 40 -9.88 -11.33 -12.01
C ASP A 40 -10.29 -10.74 -13.37
N GLU A 41 -10.88 -9.54 -13.35
CA GLU A 41 -11.28 -8.83 -14.57
C GLU A 41 -10.07 -8.37 -15.42
N GLY A 42 -8.93 -8.09 -14.78
CA GLY A 42 -7.72 -7.60 -15.43
C GLY A 42 -6.77 -8.70 -15.93
N ASP A 43 -6.83 -9.90 -15.39
CA ASP A 43 -5.93 -11.02 -15.73
C ASP A 43 -6.66 -12.20 -16.39
N PRO A 44 -6.59 -12.34 -17.72
CA PRO A 44 -7.22 -13.46 -18.42
C PRO A 44 -6.59 -14.82 -18.10
N ALA A 45 -5.46 -14.88 -17.40
CA ALA A 45 -4.83 -16.12 -16.97
C ALA A 45 -5.42 -16.67 -15.66
N ALA A 46 -6.09 -15.83 -14.85
CA ALA A 46 -6.74 -16.23 -13.64
C ALA A 46 -7.90 -17.19 -13.91
N LYS A 47 -7.97 -18.31 -13.16
CA LYS A 47 -9.00 -19.33 -13.36
C LYS A 47 -10.12 -19.25 -12.32
N SER A 48 -9.87 -18.63 -11.18
CA SER A 48 -10.83 -18.50 -10.10
C SER A 48 -10.39 -17.46 -9.06
N TYR A 49 -11.33 -16.95 -8.28
CA TYR A 49 -11.02 -16.11 -7.12
C TYR A 49 -10.14 -16.84 -6.09
N ASP A 50 -10.31 -18.15 -5.91
CA ASP A 50 -9.49 -18.93 -5.00
C ASP A 50 -8.02 -18.93 -5.43
N GLU A 51 -7.74 -19.09 -6.73
CA GLU A 51 -6.38 -19.00 -7.26
C GLU A 51 -5.76 -17.63 -6.96
N ILE A 52 -6.51 -16.55 -7.20
CA ILE A 52 -6.06 -15.17 -6.92
C ILE A 52 -5.78 -14.99 -5.42
N ILE A 53 -6.70 -15.42 -4.55
CA ILE A 53 -6.58 -15.25 -3.10
C ILE A 53 -5.38 -16.01 -2.54
N PHE A 54 -5.14 -17.23 -2.99
CA PHE A 54 -4.15 -18.11 -2.38
C PHE A 54 -2.78 -18.09 -3.05
N SER A 55 -2.65 -17.56 -4.27
CA SER A 55 -1.39 -17.66 -5.00
C SER A 55 -0.81 -16.32 -5.48
N TYR A 56 -1.61 -15.25 -5.61
CA TYR A 56 -1.11 -14.00 -6.17
C TYR A 56 -0.37 -13.15 -5.13
N PRO A 57 0.93 -12.86 -5.34
CA PRO A 57 1.72 -12.06 -4.40
C PRO A 57 1.20 -10.63 -4.26
N GLY A 58 0.62 -10.05 -5.31
CA GLY A 58 -0.01 -8.73 -5.28
C GLY A 58 -1.16 -8.66 -4.28
N ILE A 59 -2.07 -9.64 -4.31
CA ILE A 59 -3.20 -9.71 -3.37
C ILE A 59 -2.72 -9.94 -1.93
N PHE A 60 -1.71 -10.76 -1.71
CA PHE A 60 -1.12 -10.93 -0.38
C PHE A 60 -0.55 -9.62 0.16
N ALA A 61 0.22 -8.90 -0.64
CA ALA A 61 0.79 -7.60 -0.25
C ALA A 61 -0.29 -6.55 0.04
N ILE A 62 -1.33 -6.47 -0.82
CA ILE A 62 -2.47 -5.56 -0.63
C ILE A 62 -3.23 -5.90 0.65
N MET A 63 -3.50 -7.17 0.91
CA MET A 63 -4.20 -7.62 2.12
C MET A 63 -3.44 -7.19 3.39
N VAL A 64 -2.14 -7.47 3.45
CA VAL A 64 -1.29 -7.07 4.59
C VAL A 64 -1.25 -5.55 4.73
N TYR A 65 -1.09 -4.82 3.62
CA TYR A 65 -1.11 -3.37 3.61
C TYR A 65 -2.43 -2.80 4.16
N ARG A 66 -3.60 -3.29 3.71
CA ARG A 66 -4.89 -2.76 4.15
C ARG A 66 -5.11 -2.94 5.66
N VAL A 67 -4.68 -4.07 6.22
CA VAL A 67 -4.71 -4.28 7.68
C VAL A 67 -3.70 -3.35 8.37
N ALA A 68 -2.47 -3.28 7.87
CA ALA A 68 -1.42 -2.44 8.43
C ALA A 68 -1.76 -0.94 8.37
N ASN A 69 -2.42 -0.49 7.30
CA ASN A 69 -2.89 0.90 7.17
C ASN A 69 -3.90 1.26 8.25
N LEU A 70 -4.88 0.40 8.56
CA LEU A 70 -5.82 0.64 9.66
C LEU A 70 -5.13 0.72 11.03
N LEU A 71 -4.15 -0.15 11.27
CA LEU A 71 -3.37 -0.10 12.50
C LEU A 71 -2.51 1.18 12.57
N PHE A 72 -2.03 1.65 11.43
CA PHE A 72 -1.30 2.91 11.30
C PHE A 72 -2.21 4.11 11.59
N GLU A 73 -3.43 4.13 11.07
CA GLU A 73 -4.44 5.18 11.34
C GLU A 73 -4.92 5.18 12.80
N LEU A 74 -4.81 4.05 13.50
CA LEU A 74 -5.05 3.94 14.94
C LEU A 74 -3.82 4.34 15.79
N ASP A 75 -2.78 4.90 15.19
CA ASP A 75 -1.51 5.26 15.84
C ASP A 75 -0.83 4.11 16.59
N ILE A 76 -1.04 2.86 16.15
CA ILE A 76 -0.37 1.71 16.74
C ILE A 76 1.11 1.72 16.32
N PRO A 77 2.05 1.79 17.28
CA PRO A 77 3.45 1.90 16.96
C PRO A 77 4.03 0.58 16.45
N LEU A 78 5.01 0.64 15.56
CA LEU A 78 5.86 -0.44 15.04
C LEU A 78 5.14 -1.53 14.25
N LEU A 79 4.03 -2.08 14.76
CA LEU A 79 3.35 -3.24 14.18
C LEU A 79 2.95 -3.04 12.71
N PRO A 80 2.37 -1.90 12.28
CA PRO A 80 2.05 -1.66 10.88
C PRO A 80 3.28 -1.79 9.97
N ARG A 81 4.42 -1.23 10.40
CA ARG A 81 5.65 -1.28 9.61
C ARG A 81 6.25 -2.69 9.58
N ILE A 82 6.25 -3.40 10.70
CA ILE A 82 6.71 -4.79 10.75
C ILE A 82 5.90 -5.66 9.79
N MET A 83 4.58 -5.49 9.73
CA MET A 83 3.70 -6.24 8.84
C MET A 83 4.02 -5.97 7.37
N THR A 84 4.15 -4.70 6.97
CA THR A 84 4.43 -4.36 5.58
C THR A 84 5.83 -4.78 5.15
N GLU A 85 6.86 -4.69 6.02
CA GLU A 85 8.20 -5.22 5.73
C GLU A 85 8.20 -6.75 5.61
N HIS A 86 7.38 -7.45 6.39
CA HIS A 86 7.24 -8.90 6.23
C HIS A 86 6.65 -9.26 4.87
N ALA A 87 5.59 -8.56 4.43
CA ALA A 87 5.01 -8.76 3.10
C ALA A 87 6.04 -8.42 1.99
N HIS A 88 6.78 -7.32 2.14
CA HIS A 88 7.85 -6.92 1.23
C HIS A 88 8.91 -8.02 1.08
N ASN A 89 9.37 -8.60 2.18
CA ASN A 89 10.35 -9.69 2.16
C ASN A 89 9.84 -10.94 1.41
N LEU A 90 8.55 -11.23 1.46
CA LEU A 90 7.97 -12.40 0.81
C LEU A 90 7.64 -12.18 -0.65
N THR A 91 7.28 -10.95 -1.04
CA THR A 91 6.70 -10.66 -2.36
C THR A 91 7.58 -9.77 -3.23
N GLY A 92 8.55 -9.06 -2.66
CA GLY A 92 9.28 -7.99 -3.34
C GLY A 92 8.43 -6.73 -3.59
N ILE A 93 7.27 -6.58 -2.92
CA ILE A 93 6.34 -5.45 -3.04
C ILE A 93 6.41 -4.62 -1.76
N ASP A 94 6.94 -3.40 -1.84
CA ASP A 94 7.08 -2.46 -0.72
C ASP A 94 5.93 -1.44 -0.73
N ILE A 95 4.96 -1.62 0.18
CA ILE A 95 3.87 -0.66 0.39
C ILE A 95 3.98 -0.10 1.81
N HIS A 96 4.28 1.20 1.92
CA HIS A 96 4.31 1.84 3.23
C HIS A 96 2.90 1.93 3.84
N PRO A 97 2.70 1.59 5.14
CA PRO A 97 1.37 1.56 5.76
C PRO A 97 0.66 2.92 5.79
N GLY A 98 1.37 4.04 5.67
CA GLY A 98 0.80 5.38 5.61
C GLY A 98 0.31 5.82 4.22
N ALA A 99 0.48 5.02 3.17
CA ALA A 99 -0.10 5.29 1.86
C ALA A 99 -1.64 5.23 1.94
N GLN A 100 -2.34 5.99 1.10
CA GLN A 100 -3.79 5.96 0.97
C GLN A 100 -4.15 5.35 -0.38
N ILE A 101 -4.81 4.20 -0.38
CA ILE A 101 -5.12 3.43 -1.60
C ILE A 101 -6.61 3.13 -1.65
N GLY A 102 -7.26 3.55 -2.74
CA GLY A 102 -8.67 3.34 -3.02
C GLY A 102 -9.07 1.87 -3.23
N GLU A 103 -10.30 1.66 -3.65
CA GLU A 103 -10.88 0.35 -3.98
C GLU A 103 -10.44 -0.11 -5.38
N SER A 104 -10.57 -1.42 -5.67
CA SER A 104 -10.21 -2.01 -6.97
C SER A 104 -8.76 -1.75 -7.36
N PHE A 105 -7.85 -1.83 -6.41
CA PHE A 105 -6.43 -1.66 -6.63
C PHE A 105 -5.80 -2.99 -7.02
N VAL A 106 -5.04 -3.00 -8.10
CA VAL A 106 -4.40 -4.21 -8.65
C VAL A 106 -2.89 -4.03 -8.72
N ILE A 107 -2.16 -5.04 -8.25
CA ILE A 107 -0.72 -5.19 -8.48
C ILE A 107 -0.50 -6.47 -9.28
N ASP A 108 -0.15 -6.34 -10.55
CA ASP A 108 0.16 -7.47 -11.41
C ASP A 108 1.66 -7.75 -11.38
N HIS A 109 2.04 -9.05 -11.23
CA HIS A 109 3.38 -9.55 -10.94
C HIS A 109 4.00 -8.96 -9.67
N GLY A 110 4.22 -7.68 -9.62
CA GLY A 110 4.49 -6.84 -8.45
C GLY A 110 5.94 -6.75 -8.00
N THR A 111 6.84 -7.63 -8.41
CA THR A 111 8.25 -7.60 -7.98
C THR A 111 8.87 -6.22 -8.22
N GLY A 112 9.44 -5.62 -7.18
CA GLY A 112 10.09 -4.30 -7.26
C GLY A 112 9.13 -3.10 -7.23
N VAL A 113 7.84 -3.29 -6.95
CA VAL A 113 6.91 -2.18 -6.69
C VAL A 113 7.29 -1.47 -5.39
N VAL A 114 7.32 -0.14 -5.41
CA VAL A 114 7.56 0.71 -4.24
C VAL A 114 6.47 1.78 -4.15
N ILE A 115 5.72 1.81 -3.05
CA ILE A 115 4.68 2.81 -2.77
C ILE A 115 5.02 3.54 -1.47
N GLY A 116 5.44 4.81 -1.59
CA GLY A 116 5.88 5.61 -0.46
C GLY A 116 4.75 6.12 0.44
N GLY A 117 5.09 6.45 1.69
CA GLY A 117 4.16 6.67 2.80
C GLY A 117 3.19 7.84 2.71
N THR A 118 3.36 8.77 1.78
CA THR A 118 2.40 9.86 1.53
C THR A 118 1.80 9.81 0.13
N THR A 119 1.90 8.63 -0.53
CA THR A 119 1.22 8.37 -1.80
C THR A 119 -0.28 8.35 -1.59
N ILE A 120 -1.01 8.91 -2.55
CA ILE A 120 -2.46 8.80 -2.64
C ILE A 120 -2.77 8.12 -3.97
N ILE A 121 -3.54 7.05 -3.94
CA ILE A 121 -3.99 6.30 -5.12
C ILE A 121 -5.51 6.25 -5.08
N GLY A 122 -6.14 6.64 -6.17
CA GLY A 122 -7.58 6.59 -6.37
C GLY A 122 -8.13 5.17 -6.54
N LYS A 123 -9.31 5.06 -7.13
CA LYS A 123 -9.99 3.80 -7.41
C LYS A 123 -9.64 3.28 -8.80
N ASP A 124 -9.76 1.96 -8.98
CA ASP A 124 -9.59 1.30 -10.28
C ASP A 124 -8.21 1.60 -10.90
N VAL A 125 -7.15 1.42 -10.12
CA VAL A 125 -5.76 1.69 -10.52
C VAL A 125 -4.96 0.39 -10.55
N PRO A 126 -4.73 -0.20 -11.72
CA PRO A 126 -3.77 -1.29 -11.89
C PRO A 126 -2.34 -0.75 -12.06
N ILE A 127 -1.41 -1.40 -11.37
CA ILE A 127 0.03 -1.17 -11.51
C ILE A 127 0.77 -2.47 -11.76
N TYR A 128 1.91 -2.40 -12.44
CA TYR A 128 2.70 -3.55 -12.82
C TYR A 128 4.04 -3.58 -12.06
N GLN A 129 4.81 -4.65 -12.25
CA GLN A 129 6.10 -4.84 -11.62
C GLN A 129 7.06 -3.65 -11.85
N GLY A 130 7.91 -3.37 -10.85
CA GLY A 130 8.93 -2.32 -10.93
C GLY A 130 8.42 -0.89 -10.84
N VAL A 131 7.11 -0.67 -10.67
CA VAL A 131 6.55 0.69 -10.52
C VAL A 131 7.03 1.31 -9.22
N THR A 132 7.53 2.54 -9.29
CA THR A 132 7.96 3.31 -8.12
C THR A 132 7.15 4.60 -7.98
N LEU A 133 6.40 4.71 -6.87
CA LEU A 133 5.72 5.92 -6.44
C LEU A 133 6.52 6.54 -5.28
N GLY A 134 7.53 7.33 -5.62
CA GLY A 134 8.59 7.75 -4.73
C GLY A 134 8.62 9.24 -4.39
N ALA A 135 9.53 9.61 -3.49
CA ALA A 135 9.87 11.00 -3.22
C ALA A 135 11.04 11.45 -4.09
N LEU A 136 11.11 12.75 -4.38
CA LEU A 136 12.32 13.36 -4.91
C LEU A 136 13.45 13.28 -3.87
N SER A 137 14.68 13.24 -4.35
CA SER A 137 15.87 13.25 -3.47
C SER A 137 15.85 14.45 -2.53
N LEU A 138 16.02 14.18 -1.25
CA LEU A 138 16.08 15.21 -0.23
C LEU A 138 17.54 15.61 0.05
N PRO A 139 17.82 16.91 0.33
CA PRO A 139 19.13 17.33 0.81
C PRO A 139 19.54 16.57 2.07
N LYS A 140 20.83 16.38 2.27
CA LYS A 140 21.37 15.82 3.53
C LYS A 140 20.83 16.64 4.71
N GLN A 141 20.41 15.97 5.78
CA GLN A 141 19.85 16.55 7.01
C GLN A 141 18.41 17.15 6.87
N ALA A 142 17.74 16.96 5.74
CA ALA A 142 16.39 17.48 5.56
C ALA A 142 15.28 16.57 6.17
N GLY A 143 15.63 15.41 6.73
CA GLY A 143 14.67 14.41 7.24
C GLY A 143 13.62 15.00 8.16
N ASP A 144 14.02 15.78 9.18
CA ASP A 144 13.10 16.36 10.16
C ASP A 144 12.18 17.44 9.55
N LYS A 145 12.67 18.21 8.58
CA LYS A 145 11.89 19.25 7.89
C LYS A 145 10.78 18.68 7.00
N PHE A 146 10.93 17.44 6.54
CA PHE A 146 10.01 16.78 5.61
C PHE A 146 9.22 15.63 6.25
N ARG A 147 9.49 15.33 7.52
CA ARG A 147 8.71 14.34 8.27
C ARG A 147 7.23 14.74 8.32
N GLY A 148 6.33 13.83 7.98
CA GLY A 148 4.88 14.07 7.93
C GLY A 148 4.39 14.94 6.76
N LYS A 149 5.27 15.48 5.90
CA LYS A 149 4.85 16.28 4.74
C LYS A 149 4.60 15.41 3.51
N LYS A 150 3.67 15.84 2.66
CA LYS A 150 3.41 15.24 1.35
C LYS A 150 4.68 15.30 0.49
N ARG A 151 5.19 14.14 0.05
CA ARG A 151 6.41 14.01 -0.75
C ARG A 151 6.35 12.92 -1.82
N HIS A 152 5.28 12.15 -1.85
CA HIS A 152 5.02 11.11 -2.84
C HIS A 152 3.84 11.51 -3.73
N PRO A 153 3.71 10.98 -4.95
CA PRO A 153 2.72 11.41 -5.92
C PRO A 153 1.27 11.12 -5.49
N THR A 154 0.35 11.74 -6.22
CA THR A 154 -1.07 11.43 -6.22
C THR A 154 -1.44 10.82 -7.56
N ILE A 155 -2.09 9.66 -7.54
CA ILE A 155 -2.61 8.95 -8.69
C ILE A 155 -4.13 9.03 -8.60
N GLU A 156 -4.78 9.57 -9.62
CA GLU A 156 -6.24 9.70 -9.66
C GLU A 156 -6.91 8.37 -10.05
N ASP A 157 -8.25 8.36 -10.08
CA ASP A 157 -9.03 7.18 -10.45
C ASP A 157 -8.77 6.76 -11.91
N ASN A 158 -8.87 5.45 -12.18
CA ASN A 158 -8.77 4.86 -13.52
C ASN A 158 -7.43 5.09 -14.24
N VAL A 159 -6.35 5.33 -13.51
CA VAL A 159 -5.00 5.44 -14.06
C VAL A 159 -4.35 4.07 -14.14
N ILE A 160 -3.75 3.73 -15.29
CA ILE A 160 -2.96 2.52 -15.47
C ILE A 160 -1.47 2.86 -15.49
N ILE A 161 -0.67 2.21 -14.62
CA ILE A 161 0.77 2.45 -14.54
C ILE A 161 1.51 1.17 -14.93
N TYR A 162 2.11 1.17 -16.12
CA TYR A 162 2.83 0.02 -16.65
C TYR A 162 4.19 -0.20 -16.02
N SER A 163 4.76 -1.37 -16.30
CA SER A 163 5.98 -1.88 -15.68
C SER A 163 7.15 -0.90 -15.75
N GLY A 164 7.90 -0.81 -14.64
CA GLY A 164 9.12 -0.01 -14.54
C GLY A 164 8.92 1.51 -14.47
N ALA A 165 7.67 2.01 -14.55
CA ALA A 165 7.42 3.44 -14.47
C ALA A 165 7.80 4.01 -13.09
N THR A 166 8.48 5.18 -13.11
CA THR A 166 8.89 5.88 -11.89
C THR A 166 8.22 7.26 -11.83
N ILE A 167 7.38 7.48 -10.81
CA ILE A 167 6.66 8.73 -10.58
C ILE A 167 7.13 9.29 -9.25
N LEU A 168 7.65 10.51 -9.26
CA LEU A 168 8.29 11.11 -8.08
C LEU A 168 7.68 12.46 -7.73
N GLY A 169 7.66 12.75 -6.41
CA GLY A 169 7.39 14.08 -5.87
C GLY A 169 5.95 14.30 -5.40
N GLY A 170 5.82 15.03 -4.28
CA GLY A 170 4.53 15.27 -3.61
C GLY A 170 3.60 16.24 -4.34
N SER A 171 4.10 17.05 -5.25
CA SER A 171 3.31 17.92 -6.13
C SER A 171 2.90 17.25 -7.45
N THR A 172 3.39 16.04 -7.71
CA THR A 172 3.05 15.29 -8.93
C THR A 172 1.67 14.66 -8.78
N THR A 173 0.77 14.98 -9.69
CA THR A 173 -0.56 14.37 -9.81
C THR A 173 -0.70 13.77 -11.19
N MET A 174 -1.08 12.49 -11.25
CA MET A 174 -1.35 11.75 -12.49
C MET A 174 -2.85 11.53 -12.59
N GLY A 175 -3.50 12.23 -13.53
CA GLY A 175 -4.90 12.04 -13.90
C GLY A 175 -5.01 11.18 -15.14
N HIS A 176 -6.19 10.69 -15.41
CA HIS A 176 -6.67 9.86 -16.54
C HIS A 176 -5.62 9.57 -17.64
N ALA A 177 -4.63 8.74 -17.35
CA ALA A 177 -3.51 8.45 -18.25
C ALA A 177 -3.10 6.98 -18.19
N ARG A 178 -2.63 6.48 -19.32
CA ARG A 178 -1.86 5.24 -19.37
C ARG A 178 -0.38 5.62 -19.40
N LEU A 179 0.33 5.29 -18.33
CA LEU A 179 1.75 5.55 -18.22
C LEU A 179 2.54 4.29 -18.58
N PHE A 180 3.22 4.35 -19.70
CA PHE A 180 4.21 3.35 -20.09
C PHE A 180 5.58 3.78 -19.56
N ALA A 181 6.42 2.84 -19.12
CA ALA A 181 7.85 3.07 -19.08
C ALA A 181 8.29 3.41 -20.51
N GLU A 182 9.01 4.52 -20.69
CA GLU A 182 9.58 4.82 -22.01
C GLU A 182 10.51 3.67 -22.40
N MET A 183 10.09 2.92 -23.42
CA MET A 183 10.98 1.97 -24.08
C MET A 183 11.88 2.75 -25.02
N TYR A 184 13.07 3.13 -24.54
CA TYR A 184 14.18 3.45 -25.43
C TYR A 184 14.71 2.11 -25.96
N GLY A 185 14.36 1.79 -27.18
CA GLY A 185 15.00 0.77 -27.98
C GLY A 185 16.33 1.27 -28.54
#